data_3a0fd989cc5fd23eb3c71b31e441157f
#
_entry.id   3a0fd989cc5fd23eb3c71b31e441157f
#
_cell.length_a   1.000
_cell.length_b   1.000
_cell.length_c   1.000
_cell.angle_alpha   90.00
_cell.angle_beta   90.00
_cell.angle_gamma   90.00
#
_symmetry.space_group_name_H-M   'P 1'
#
loop_
_entity.id
_entity.type
_entity.pdbx_description
1 polymer ?
#
loop_
_entity_poly.entity_id
_entity_poly.type
_entity_poly.pdbx_seq_one_letter_code
_entity_poly.pdbx_strand_id
1 'polypeptide(L)'
;MPSSVQQWPTATPSERGLNEVVLEELHREFEDGKHGYVNSFLLVRGGDLVFERYYDVDYQSLTKTSKLQQKRIMENNYGDNATSQYNYHDPEWHPYYQDTRLHTIQSVTKSVTSALFGIAIGRGELSSLDERIFQYFPRLMSLFEDPLKKSITIRDLLTMSAGIKWDEFTHALYQSIKRCRQHGE
;
A
#
# COMPACT_ATOMS: atom_id res chain seq x y z
N MET A 1 -12.53 18.75 -21.02
CA MET A 1 -11.14 19.19 -21.12
C MET A 1 -10.38 18.52 -19.99
N PRO A 2 -9.25 17.87 -20.24
CA PRO A 2 -8.46 17.35 -19.13
C PRO A 2 -7.99 18.55 -18.31
N SER A 3 -8.32 18.57 -17.03
CA SER A 3 -7.78 19.52 -16.07
C SER A 3 -6.25 19.42 -16.13
N SER A 4 -5.57 20.54 -16.28
CA SER A 4 -4.11 20.60 -16.14
C SER A 4 -3.75 19.92 -14.83
N VAL A 5 -2.99 18.84 -14.88
CA VAL A 5 -2.40 18.25 -13.69
C VAL A 5 -1.57 19.35 -13.06
N GLN A 6 -2.02 19.85 -11.92
CA GLN A 6 -1.30 20.89 -11.20
C GLN A 6 0.02 20.27 -10.75
N GLN A 7 1.11 20.75 -11.32
CA GLN A 7 2.44 20.30 -10.90
C GLN A 7 2.65 20.70 -9.44
N TRP A 8 3.29 19.83 -8.69
CA TRP A 8 3.65 20.14 -7.31
C TRP A 8 4.63 21.32 -7.30
N PRO A 9 4.45 22.31 -6.42
CA PRO A 9 5.44 23.38 -6.26
C PRO A 9 6.80 22.77 -5.92
N THR A 10 7.87 23.32 -6.48
CA THR A 10 9.23 22.83 -6.28
C THR A 10 10.11 23.92 -5.70
N ALA A 11 11.08 23.54 -4.88
CA ALA A 11 12.14 24.38 -4.40
C ALA A 11 13.43 23.54 -4.26
N THR A 12 14.58 24.19 -4.16
CA THR A 12 15.82 23.48 -3.86
C THR A 12 15.86 23.07 -2.38
N PRO A 13 16.59 22.01 -2.01
CA PRO A 13 16.78 21.63 -0.61
C PRO A 13 17.29 22.80 0.24
N SER A 14 18.27 23.54 -0.26
CA SER A 14 18.88 24.68 0.44
C SER A 14 17.88 25.81 0.72
N GLU A 15 16.99 26.14 -0.23
CA GLU A 15 15.93 27.15 -0.02
C GLU A 15 14.96 26.75 1.09
N ARG A 16 14.85 25.49 1.39
CA ARG A 16 14.00 24.94 2.45
C ARG A 16 14.80 24.51 3.69
N GLY A 17 16.07 24.98 3.83
CA GLY A 17 16.91 24.76 4.99
C GLY A 17 17.32 23.29 5.17
N LEU A 18 17.48 22.55 4.09
CA LEU A 18 17.99 21.19 4.06
C LEU A 18 19.43 21.18 3.55
N ASN A 19 20.21 20.22 4.04
CA ASN A 19 21.58 20.03 3.58
C ASN A 19 21.56 19.17 2.29
N GLU A 20 21.85 19.80 1.18
CA GLU A 20 21.84 19.17 -0.15
C GLU A 20 22.92 18.07 -0.27
N VAL A 21 24.08 18.27 0.36
CA VAL A 21 25.17 17.28 0.35
C VAL A 21 24.73 15.97 1.00
N VAL A 22 24.04 16.05 2.14
CA VAL A 22 23.51 14.86 2.83
C VAL A 22 22.46 14.14 2.00
N LEU A 23 21.61 14.87 1.28
CA LEU A 23 20.60 14.27 0.41
C LEU A 23 21.22 13.57 -0.79
N GLU A 24 22.27 14.15 -1.38
CA GLU A 24 23.00 13.52 -2.48
C GLU A 24 23.86 12.32 -2.01
N GLU A 25 24.35 12.32 -0.78
CA GLU A 25 24.99 11.15 -0.16
C GLU A 25 23.95 10.02 0.03
N LEU A 26 22.79 10.31 0.57
CA LEU A 26 21.70 9.36 0.75
C LEU A 26 21.23 8.80 -0.61
N HIS A 27 21.12 9.65 -1.63
CA HIS A 27 20.80 9.22 -3.00
C HIS A 27 21.79 8.16 -3.50
N ARG A 28 23.09 8.41 -3.37
CA ARG A 28 24.12 7.45 -3.75
C ARG A 28 24.03 6.14 -2.95
N GLU A 29 23.70 6.22 -1.68
CA GLU A 29 23.52 5.02 -0.86
C GLU A 29 22.31 4.19 -1.31
N PHE A 30 21.23 4.81 -1.79
CA PHE A 30 20.11 4.11 -2.40
C PHE A 30 20.50 3.46 -3.74
N GLU A 31 21.25 4.15 -4.59
CA GLU A 31 21.77 3.59 -5.84
C GLU A 31 22.68 2.38 -5.60
N ASP A 32 23.53 2.45 -4.58
CA ASP A 32 24.42 1.37 -4.14
C ASP A 32 23.71 0.21 -3.44
N GLY A 33 22.39 0.33 -3.19
CA GLY A 33 21.59 -0.69 -2.53
C GLY A 33 21.88 -0.87 -1.03
N LYS A 34 22.57 0.08 -0.38
CA LYS A 34 22.91 -0.02 1.06
C LYS A 34 21.70 -0.08 1.98
N HIS A 35 20.57 0.46 1.54
CA HIS A 35 19.30 0.48 2.28
C HIS A 35 18.28 -0.52 1.74
N GLY A 36 18.72 -1.53 0.97
CA GLY A 36 17.85 -2.46 0.29
C GLY A 36 17.22 -1.87 -0.97
N TYR A 37 16.01 -2.30 -1.31
CA TYR A 37 15.36 -1.92 -2.56
C TYR A 37 14.52 -0.66 -2.39
N VAL A 38 14.98 0.43 -2.96
CA VAL A 38 14.27 1.71 -3.01
C VAL A 38 13.91 1.99 -4.46
N ASN A 39 12.63 2.27 -4.73
CA ASN A 39 12.14 2.58 -6.08
C ASN A 39 12.11 4.08 -6.36
N SER A 40 11.82 4.85 -5.32
CA SER A 40 11.79 6.30 -5.42
C SER A 40 12.01 6.92 -4.04
N PHE A 41 12.60 8.11 -4.04
CA PHE A 41 12.72 8.94 -2.86
C PHE A 41 12.23 10.35 -3.19
N LEU A 42 11.14 10.75 -2.53
CA LEU A 42 10.53 12.07 -2.65
C LEU A 42 10.54 12.73 -1.27
N LEU A 43 11.03 13.96 -1.22
CA LEU A 43 11.02 14.76 0.00
C LEU A 43 10.24 16.05 -0.22
N VAL A 44 9.26 16.28 0.63
CA VAL A 44 8.43 17.48 0.62
C VAL A 44 8.68 18.27 1.90
N ARG A 45 8.94 19.57 1.78
CA ARG A 45 9.09 20.46 2.93
C ARG A 45 8.42 21.81 2.67
N GLY A 46 7.58 22.22 3.62
CA GLY A 46 6.85 23.48 3.50
C GLY A 46 5.84 23.51 2.33
N GLY A 47 5.41 22.34 1.86
CA GLY A 47 4.49 22.21 0.73
C GLY A 47 5.19 22.09 -0.63
N ASP A 48 6.51 22.27 -0.70
CA ASP A 48 7.28 22.15 -1.94
C ASP A 48 7.98 20.78 -2.02
N LEU A 49 8.00 20.20 -3.22
CA LEU A 49 8.84 19.05 -3.54
C LEU A 49 10.28 19.54 -3.67
N VAL A 50 11.14 19.13 -2.76
CA VAL A 50 12.52 19.63 -2.65
C VAL A 50 13.58 18.63 -3.09
N PHE A 51 13.21 17.36 -3.18
CA PHE A 51 14.09 16.31 -3.68
C PHE A 51 13.27 15.19 -4.28
N GLU A 52 13.66 14.69 -5.44
CA GLU A 52 12.95 13.62 -6.16
C GLU A 52 13.96 12.80 -6.94
N ARG A 53 14.00 11.49 -6.66
CA ARG A 53 14.85 10.52 -7.34
C ARG A 53 14.09 9.22 -7.55
N TYR A 54 14.39 8.55 -8.66
CA TYR A 54 13.82 7.26 -9.03
C TYR A 54 14.97 6.27 -9.29
N TYR A 55 14.76 5.02 -8.90
CA TYR A 55 15.77 3.97 -8.98
C TYR A 55 15.23 2.80 -9.77
N ASP A 56 16.02 2.33 -10.73
CA ASP A 56 15.68 1.13 -11.49
C ASP A 56 16.01 -0.11 -10.66
N VAL A 57 15.00 -0.95 -10.47
CA VAL A 57 15.12 -2.20 -9.72
C VAL A 57 14.82 -3.36 -10.66
N ASP A 58 15.76 -4.29 -10.79
CA ASP A 58 15.54 -5.54 -11.53
C ASP A 58 14.73 -6.52 -10.67
N TYR A 59 13.41 -6.43 -10.81
CA TYR A 59 12.47 -7.31 -10.09
C TYR A 59 12.62 -8.79 -10.43
N GLN A 60 13.11 -9.14 -11.63
CA GLN A 60 13.32 -10.55 -12.00
C GLN A 60 14.50 -11.15 -11.22
N SER A 61 15.58 -10.41 -11.08
CA SER A 61 16.71 -10.82 -10.24
C SER A 61 16.32 -10.89 -8.77
N LEU A 62 15.52 -9.92 -8.28
CA LEU A 62 14.98 -9.92 -6.93
C LEU A 62 14.14 -11.15 -6.62
N THR A 63 13.23 -11.52 -7.51
CA THR A 63 12.35 -12.69 -7.32
C THR A 63 13.17 -13.97 -7.18
N LYS A 64 14.26 -14.10 -7.94
CA LYS A 64 15.16 -15.27 -7.87
C LYS A 64 15.93 -15.33 -6.55
N THR A 65 16.40 -14.18 -6.07
CA THR A 65 17.22 -14.08 -4.84
C THR A 65 16.35 -14.11 -3.59
N SER A 66 15.16 -13.50 -3.65
CA SER A 66 14.29 -13.33 -2.50
C SER A 66 13.65 -14.63 -2.00
N LYS A 67 13.44 -15.64 -2.86
CA LYS A 67 12.91 -16.96 -2.42
C LYS A 67 13.78 -17.59 -1.35
N LEU A 68 15.10 -17.46 -1.43
CA LEU A 68 16.03 -17.99 -0.45
C LEU A 68 16.22 -17.08 0.78
N GLN A 69 16.25 -15.77 0.56
CA GLN A 69 16.39 -14.80 1.66
C GLN A 69 15.10 -14.67 2.48
N GLN A 70 13.95 -14.63 1.84
CA GLN A 70 12.66 -14.59 2.53
C GLN A 70 12.44 -15.84 3.35
N LYS A 71 12.79 -17.01 2.82
CA LYS A 71 12.75 -18.24 3.59
C LYS A 71 13.57 -18.12 4.89
N ARG A 72 14.79 -17.57 4.83
CA ARG A 72 15.67 -17.40 6.00
C ARG A 72 15.16 -16.34 6.99
N ILE A 73 14.65 -15.21 6.49
CA ILE A 73 14.14 -14.11 7.35
C ILE A 73 12.90 -14.57 8.11
N MET A 74 12.05 -15.32 7.46
CA MET A 74 10.79 -15.74 8.03
C MET A 74 10.90 -16.99 8.90
N GLU A 75 11.76 -17.93 8.57
CA GLU A 75 12.12 -19.03 9.46
C GLU A 75 12.65 -18.53 10.81
N ASN A 76 13.33 -17.39 10.83
CA ASN A 76 13.87 -16.80 12.05
C ASN A 76 12.88 -15.93 12.85
N ASN A 77 11.86 -15.36 12.23
CA ASN A 77 11.00 -14.36 12.87
C ASN A 77 9.54 -14.79 13.09
N TYR A 78 8.99 -15.69 12.28
CA TYR A 78 7.55 -15.95 12.28
C TYR A 78 7.16 -17.44 12.21
N GLY A 79 8.11 -18.37 12.25
CA GLY A 79 7.85 -19.80 12.12
C GLY A 79 7.48 -20.23 10.69
N ASP A 80 7.32 -21.53 10.48
CA ASP A 80 7.23 -22.18 9.16
C ASP A 80 6.03 -21.75 8.28
N ASN A 81 5.03 -21.10 8.84
CA ASN A 81 3.75 -20.85 8.16
C ASN A 81 3.66 -19.50 7.44
N ALA A 82 4.61 -18.61 7.61
CA ALA A 82 4.50 -17.23 7.13
C ALA A 82 5.20 -16.95 5.79
N THR A 83 5.99 -17.87 5.28
CA THR A 83 7.08 -17.55 4.37
C THR A 83 6.71 -17.38 2.92
N SER A 84 5.82 -18.19 2.39
CA SER A 84 5.54 -18.19 0.94
C SER A 84 4.38 -17.28 0.55
N GLN A 85 3.50 -16.97 1.50
CA GLN A 85 2.26 -16.25 1.22
C GLN A 85 2.43 -14.72 1.08
N TYR A 86 3.58 -14.18 1.44
CA TYR A 86 3.86 -12.74 1.39
C TYR A 86 5.01 -12.39 0.43
N ASN A 87 5.31 -13.23 -0.54
CA ASN A 87 6.27 -12.85 -1.57
C ASN A 87 5.62 -11.86 -2.55
N TYR A 88 5.65 -10.59 -2.19
CA TYR A 88 5.08 -9.50 -2.97
C TYR A 88 5.74 -9.27 -4.34
N HIS A 89 6.85 -9.95 -4.61
CA HIS A 89 7.55 -9.91 -5.89
C HIS A 89 7.34 -11.17 -6.72
N ASP A 90 6.59 -12.16 -6.21
CA ASP A 90 6.34 -13.39 -6.94
C ASP A 90 5.34 -13.16 -8.07
N PRO A 91 5.73 -13.36 -9.35
CA PRO A 91 4.84 -13.13 -10.48
C PRO A 91 3.65 -14.09 -10.53
N GLU A 92 3.72 -15.27 -9.88
CA GLU A 92 2.56 -16.17 -9.76
C GLU A 92 1.50 -15.58 -8.83
N TRP A 93 1.91 -14.78 -7.84
CA TRP A 93 1.01 -14.12 -6.88
C TRP A 93 0.55 -12.77 -7.36
N HIS A 94 1.39 -12.08 -8.12
CA HIS A 94 1.18 -10.73 -8.61
C HIS A 94 1.43 -10.64 -10.12
N PRO A 95 0.64 -11.36 -10.95
CA PRO A 95 0.85 -11.42 -12.39
C PRO A 95 0.72 -10.04 -13.07
N TYR A 96 0.09 -9.08 -12.40
CA TYR A 96 -0.04 -7.70 -12.91
C TYR A 96 1.28 -6.94 -12.95
N TYR A 97 2.32 -7.44 -12.28
CA TYR A 97 3.62 -6.77 -12.21
C TYR A 97 4.62 -7.35 -13.22
N GLN A 98 4.26 -8.42 -13.93
CA GLN A 98 5.10 -8.97 -14.97
C GLN A 98 5.34 -7.91 -16.04
N ASP A 99 6.61 -7.69 -16.38
CA ASP A 99 7.06 -6.73 -17.38
C ASP A 99 6.62 -5.27 -17.13
N THR A 100 6.29 -4.93 -15.89
CA THR A 100 5.96 -3.56 -15.48
C THR A 100 6.86 -3.09 -14.35
N ARG A 101 6.93 -1.76 -14.17
CA ARG A 101 7.57 -1.12 -13.00
C ARG A 101 6.62 -0.98 -11.81
N LEU A 102 5.41 -1.51 -11.92
CA LEU A 102 4.41 -1.46 -10.85
C LEU A 102 4.77 -2.46 -9.74
N HIS A 103 4.54 -2.07 -8.52
CA HIS A 103 4.70 -2.91 -7.34
C HIS A 103 3.63 -2.60 -6.30
N THR A 104 3.42 -3.52 -5.37
CA THR A 104 2.47 -3.31 -4.29
C THR A 104 2.99 -2.26 -3.31
N ILE A 105 2.11 -1.36 -2.90
CA ILE A 105 2.37 -0.40 -1.82
C ILE A 105 1.84 -0.89 -0.47
N GLN A 106 1.34 -2.11 -0.42
CA GLN A 106 0.84 -2.76 0.80
C GLN A 106 -0.08 -1.84 1.63
N SER A 107 0.22 -1.66 2.91
CA SER A 107 -0.60 -0.84 3.82
C SER A 107 -0.62 0.66 3.50
N VAL A 108 0.29 1.18 2.69
CA VAL A 108 0.21 2.57 2.18
C VAL A 108 -1.07 2.78 1.37
N THR A 109 -1.63 1.71 0.77
CA THR A 109 -2.95 1.72 0.12
C THR A 109 -4.04 2.29 1.03
N LYS A 110 -3.97 2.07 2.36
CA LYS A 110 -4.94 2.60 3.32
C LYS A 110 -4.92 4.13 3.36
N SER A 111 -3.74 4.75 3.22
CA SER A 111 -3.60 6.21 3.15
C SER A 111 -4.23 6.77 1.88
N VAL A 112 -4.02 6.10 0.74
CA VAL A 112 -4.67 6.46 -0.53
C VAL A 112 -6.19 6.32 -0.41
N THR A 113 -6.67 5.22 0.16
CA THR A 113 -8.11 4.98 0.39
C THR A 113 -8.70 6.09 1.28
N SER A 114 -8.03 6.45 2.38
CA SER A 114 -8.48 7.54 3.26
C SER A 114 -8.57 8.87 2.52
N ALA A 115 -7.60 9.20 1.67
CA ALA A 115 -7.63 10.41 0.84
C ALA A 115 -8.82 10.40 -0.14
N LEU A 116 -9.14 9.26 -0.75
CA LEU A 116 -10.31 9.11 -1.62
C LEU A 116 -11.62 9.38 -0.88
N PHE A 117 -11.77 8.90 0.36
CA PHE A 117 -12.93 9.24 1.19
C PHE A 117 -13.02 10.75 1.48
N GLY A 118 -11.89 11.40 1.74
CA GLY A 118 -11.84 12.87 1.89
C GLY A 118 -12.30 13.61 0.63
N ILE A 119 -11.91 13.14 -0.54
CA ILE A 119 -12.33 13.69 -1.83
C ILE A 119 -13.84 13.48 -2.04
N ALA A 120 -14.37 12.29 -1.75
CA ALA A 120 -15.78 11.98 -1.88
C ALA A 120 -16.65 12.89 -1.00
N ILE A 121 -16.22 13.15 0.25
CA ILE A 121 -16.88 14.11 1.14
C ILE A 121 -16.82 15.54 0.54
N GLY A 122 -15.64 15.96 0.08
CA GLY A 122 -15.46 17.28 -0.52
C GLY A 122 -16.30 17.50 -1.78
N ARG A 123 -16.67 16.44 -2.48
CA ARG A 123 -17.56 16.45 -3.66
C ARG A 123 -19.04 16.27 -3.33
N GLY A 124 -19.38 16.01 -2.06
CA GLY A 124 -20.75 15.71 -1.65
C GLY A 124 -21.25 14.33 -2.09
N GLU A 125 -20.37 13.44 -2.53
CA GLU A 125 -20.68 12.05 -2.91
C GLU A 125 -20.89 11.18 -1.65
N LEU A 126 -20.33 11.60 -0.54
CA LEU A 126 -20.46 11.03 0.79
C LEU A 126 -20.79 12.14 1.79
N SER A 127 -21.83 11.98 2.59
CA SER A 127 -22.25 13.04 3.50
C SER A 127 -21.47 13.05 4.81
N SER A 128 -21.02 11.87 5.29
CA SER A 128 -20.27 11.74 6.55
C SER A 128 -19.51 10.42 6.62
N LEU A 129 -18.43 10.40 7.39
CA LEU A 129 -17.75 9.17 7.78
C LEU A 129 -18.55 8.33 8.79
N ASP A 130 -19.58 8.89 9.39
CA ASP A 130 -20.44 8.19 10.37
C ASP A 130 -21.58 7.42 9.69
N GLU A 131 -21.62 7.40 8.35
CA GLU A 131 -22.54 6.56 7.60
C GLU A 131 -22.23 5.08 7.79
N ARG A 132 -23.31 4.28 7.85
CA ARG A 132 -23.21 2.84 8.06
C ARG A 132 -22.75 2.15 6.79
N ILE A 133 -21.74 1.30 6.89
CA ILE A 133 -21.15 0.63 5.72
C ILE A 133 -22.13 -0.30 4.99
N PHE A 134 -23.06 -0.95 5.71
CA PHE A 134 -23.97 -1.94 5.13
C PHE A 134 -24.86 -1.37 4.02
N GLN A 135 -25.20 -0.07 4.08
CA GLN A 135 -26.05 0.57 3.07
C GLN A 135 -25.41 0.60 1.67
N TYR A 136 -24.08 0.51 1.60
CA TYR A 136 -23.33 0.47 0.35
C TYR A 136 -23.21 -0.95 -0.21
N PHE A 137 -23.59 -1.97 0.53
CA PHE A 137 -23.47 -3.37 0.16
C PHE A 137 -24.82 -4.11 0.20
N PRO A 138 -25.81 -3.69 -0.58
CA PRO A 138 -27.16 -4.27 -0.50
C PRO A 138 -27.21 -5.78 -0.80
N ARG A 139 -26.28 -6.27 -1.63
CA ARG A 139 -26.17 -7.71 -1.95
C ARG A 139 -25.58 -8.56 -0.81
N LEU A 140 -24.94 -7.92 0.16
CA LEU A 140 -24.29 -8.58 1.28
C LEU A 140 -25.05 -8.40 2.62
N MET A 141 -26.31 -7.99 2.54
CA MET A 141 -27.14 -7.70 3.74
C MET A 141 -27.20 -8.85 4.74
N SER A 142 -27.18 -10.10 4.26
CA SER A 142 -27.15 -11.29 5.13
C SER A 142 -25.90 -11.38 6.02
N LEU A 143 -24.80 -10.76 5.63
CA LEU A 143 -23.58 -10.70 6.44
C LEU A 143 -23.70 -9.72 7.61
N PHE A 144 -24.68 -8.83 7.58
CA PHE A 144 -24.92 -7.78 8.56
C PHE A 144 -26.12 -8.07 9.49
N GLU A 145 -26.50 -9.34 9.66
CA GLU A 145 -27.60 -9.71 10.57
C GLU A 145 -27.28 -9.39 12.04
N ASP A 146 -26.00 -9.52 12.41
CA ASP A 146 -25.51 -9.12 13.73
C ASP A 146 -25.68 -7.60 13.94
N PRO A 147 -26.35 -7.16 15.01
CA PRO A 147 -26.53 -5.74 15.33
C PRO A 147 -25.22 -4.96 15.42
N LEU A 148 -24.16 -5.56 15.92
CA LEU A 148 -22.84 -4.93 16.01
C LEU A 148 -22.28 -4.66 14.61
N LYS A 149 -22.41 -5.61 13.69
CA LYS A 149 -21.99 -5.39 12.29
C LYS A 149 -22.81 -4.30 11.61
N LYS A 150 -24.12 -4.22 11.89
CA LYS A 150 -24.99 -3.13 11.39
C LYS A 150 -24.56 -1.77 11.90
N SER A 151 -23.89 -1.70 13.03
CA SER A 151 -23.43 -0.44 13.62
C SER A 151 -22.13 0.08 13.02
N ILE A 152 -21.37 -0.73 12.30
CA ILE A 152 -20.08 -0.35 11.73
C ILE A 152 -20.23 0.83 10.77
N THR A 153 -19.42 1.85 10.99
CA THR A 153 -19.37 3.06 10.15
C THR A 153 -18.15 3.04 9.22
N ILE A 154 -18.15 3.93 8.25
CA ILE A 154 -16.97 4.19 7.41
C ILE A 154 -15.77 4.62 8.28
N ARG A 155 -16.02 5.44 9.31
CA ARG A 155 -15.00 5.87 10.28
C ARG A 155 -14.35 4.67 10.97
N ASP A 156 -15.14 3.71 11.43
CA ASP A 156 -14.61 2.52 12.12
C ASP A 156 -13.70 1.70 11.22
N LEU A 157 -14.00 1.61 9.92
CA LEU A 157 -13.12 0.96 8.95
C LEU A 157 -11.82 1.75 8.72
N LEU A 158 -11.91 3.05 8.50
CA LEU A 158 -10.75 3.91 8.24
C LEU A 158 -9.79 3.98 9.44
N THR A 159 -10.33 3.88 10.66
CA THR A 159 -9.53 3.86 11.90
C THR A 159 -9.14 2.46 12.37
N MET A 160 -9.53 1.42 11.60
CA MET A 160 -9.29 0.00 11.94
C MET A 160 -9.89 -0.39 13.30
N SER A 161 -11.02 0.21 13.70
CA SER A 161 -11.71 -0.02 14.98
C SER A 161 -13.04 -0.77 14.84
N ALA A 162 -13.33 -1.30 13.66
CA ALA A 162 -14.61 -1.96 13.35
C ALA A 162 -14.86 -3.27 14.12
N GLY A 163 -13.89 -3.82 14.84
CA GLY A 163 -14.03 -5.05 15.62
C GLY A 163 -14.26 -6.32 14.78
N ILE A 164 -14.01 -6.25 13.47
CA ILE A 164 -14.11 -7.41 12.57
C ILE A 164 -12.98 -8.39 12.94
N LYS A 165 -13.36 -9.63 13.20
CA LYS A 165 -12.35 -10.69 13.41
C LYS A 165 -11.59 -10.90 12.10
N TRP A 166 -10.33 -10.58 12.12
CA TRP A 166 -9.42 -10.75 11.01
C TRP A 166 -8.13 -11.38 11.49
N ASP A 167 -7.73 -12.46 10.86
CA ASP A 167 -6.46 -13.10 11.13
C ASP A 167 -5.58 -13.02 9.89
N GLU A 168 -4.69 -12.05 9.90
CA GLU A 168 -3.79 -11.73 8.79
C GLU A 168 -2.76 -12.83 8.53
N PHE A 169 -2.48 -13.66 9.54
CA PHE A 169 -1.39 -14.62 9.51
C PHE A 169 -1.86 -16.07 9.34
N THR A 170 -3.15 -16.33 9.21
CA THR A 170 -3.64 -17.69 9.03
C THR A 170 -3.79 -18.10 7.57
N HIS A 171 -3.69 -19.41 7.37
CA HIS A 171 -3.93 -20.08 6.10
C HIS A 171 -5.30 -19.76 5.45
N ALA A 172 -6.27 -19.30 6.24
CA ALA A 172 -7.60 -18.94 5.77
C ALA A 172 -7.60 -17.72 4.81
N LEU A 173 -6.75 -16.74 5.07
CA LEU A 173 -6.60 -15.58 4.17
C LEU A 173 -6.06 -16.02 2.80
N TYR A 174 -5.05 -16.85 2.80
CA TYR A 174 -4.46 -17.40 1.59
C TYR A 174 -5.48 -18.16 0.73
N GLN A 175 -6.26 -19.02 1.36
CA GLN A 175 -7.32 -19.78 0.67
C GLN A 175 -8.42 -18.86 0.12
N SER A 176 -8.74 -17.77 0.79
CA SER A 176 -9.72 -16.78 0.33
C SER A 176 -9.22 -16.02 -0.90
N ILE A 177 -7.99 -15.55 -0.88
CA ILE A 177 -7.35 -14.86 -2.02
C ILE A 177 -7.28 -15.80 -3.23
N LYS A 178 -6.94 -17.07 -3.02
CA LYS A 178 -6.87 -18.07 -4.09
C LYS A 178 -8.24 -18.35 -4.71
N ARG A 179 -9.30 -18.39 -3.91
CA ARG A 179 -10.69 -18.56 -4.39
C ARG A 179 -11.16 -17.36 -5.23
N CYS A 180 -10.95 -16.13 -4.75
CA CYS A 180 -11.31 -14.93 -5.51
C CYS A 180 -10.65 -14.90 -6.90
N ARG A 181 -9.39 -15.37 -6.99
CA ARG A 181 -8.69 -15.47 -8.30
C ARG A 181 -9.25 -16.54 -9.24
N GLN A 182 -9.73 -17.66 -8.71
CA GLN A 182 -10.27 -18.76 -9.52
C GLN A 182 -11.67 -18.45 -10.05
N HIS A 183 -12.41 -17.57 -9.42
CA HIS A 183 -13.81 -17.26 -9.75
C HIS A 183 -13.99 -15.88 -10.39
N GLY A 184 -12.92 -15.11 -10.59
CA GLY A 184 -12.99 -13.81 -11.29
C GLY A 184 -13.85 -12.76 -10.58
N GLU A 185 -14.04 -12.88 -9.27
CA GLU A 185 -14.81 -11.96 -8.43
C GLU A 185 -13.91 -10.97 -7.68
#